data_814f9a523a728efe67971cad9ae981fc
#
_entry.id   814f9a523a728efe67971cad9ae981fc
#
_cell.length_a   1.000
_cell.length_b   1.000
_cell.length_c   1.000
_cell.angle_alpha   90.00
_cell.angle_beta   90.00
_cell.angle_gamma   90.00
#
_symmetry.space_group_name_H-M   'P 1'
#
loop_
_entity.id
_entity.type
_entity.pdbx_description
1 polymer ?
#
loop_
_entity_poly.entity_id
_entity_poly.type
_entity_poly.pdbx_seq_one_letter_code
_entity_poly.pdbx_strand_id
1 'polypeptide(L)'
;TIFALSTNIKSSGSAIAVIRVSGDKTLNVIDEITNGKADGIREKPRQACLNDYVDPKTNELIDKGMTLWFPRPKSYTGEDLCEFHIHGSMAVINKMLSVLGNINDCRLAREGEFTRRALMNGKLHLIQAEGIRDLINARTENQRRRAL
;
A
#
# COMPACT_ATOMS: atom_id res chain seq x y z
N THR A 1 2.86 -10.30 6.61
CA THR A 1 2.51 -9.27 5.62
C THR A 1 1.66 -8.21 6.27
N ILE A 2 1.97 -6.98 5.97
CA ILE A 2 1.30 -5.80 6.54
C ILE A 2 0.65 -4.97 5.45
N PHE A 3 -0.40 -4.23 5.83
CA PHE A 3 -1.07 -3.29 4.93
C PHE A 3 -1.47 -2.02 5.68
N ALA A 4 -1.57 -0.93 4.96
CA ALA A 4 -2.11 0.32 5.50
C ALA A 4 -2.51 1.26 4.37
N LEU A 5 -3.39 2.19 4.71
CA LEU A 5 -3.65 3.36 3.87
C LEU A 5 -2.39 4.23 3.86
N SER A 6 -1.83 4.48 2.68
CA SER A 6 -0.59 5.23 2.54
C SER A 6 -0.82 6.68 2.09
N THR A 7 -2.04 7.03 1.72
CA THR A 7 -2.41 8.40 1.35
C THR A 7 -3.08 9.10 2.53
N ASN A 8 -2.89 10.41 2.61
CA ASN A 8 -3.53 11.22 3.63
C ASN A 8 -4.92 11.64 3.12
N ILE A 9 -5.97 11.09 3.73
CA ILE A 9 -7.35 11.32 3.31
C ILE A 9 -8.00 12.34 4.23
N LYS A 10 -8.58 13.38 3.63
CA LYS A 10 -9.39 14.38 4.35
C LYS A 10 -10.72 13.76 4.76
N SER A 11 -11.35 14.29 5.80
CA SER A 11 -12.64 13.81 6.30
C SER A 11 -13.74 13.80 5.22
N SER A 12 -13.63 14.68 4.22
CA SER A 12 -14.55 14.74 3.08
C SER A 12 -14.25 13.71 1.99
N GLY A 13 -13.20 12.90 2.18
CA GLY A 13 -12.72 11.97 1.17
C GLY A 13 -11.69 12.59 0.24
N SER A 14 -11.28 11.83 -0.76
CA SER A 14 -10.29 12.20 -1.75
C SER A 14 -10.64 11.51 -3.07
N ALA A 15 -10.08 11.98 -4.19
CA ALA A 15 -10.32 11.34 -5.48
C ALA A 15 -9.77 9.91 -5.51
N ILE A 16 -8.55 9.73 -5.00
CA ILE A 16 -7.85 8.44 -5.00
C ILE A 16 -7.26 8.19 -3.62
N ALA A 17 -7.34 6.94 -3.18
CA ALA A 17 -6.63 6.44 -2.01
C ALA A 17 -5.70 5.32 -2.43
N VAL A 18 -4.55 5.22 -1.78
CA VAL A 18 -3.58 4.15 -2.03
C VAL A 18 -3.45 3.30 -0.78
N ILE A 19 -3.68 2.01 -0.93
CA ILE A 19 -3.42 1.03 0.12
C ILE A 19 -2.16 0.26 -0.27
N ARG A 20 -1.20 0.25 0.63
CA ARG A 20 0.09 -0.42 0.44
C ARG A 20 0.12 -1.72 1.22
N VAL A 21 0.62 -2.78 0.59
CA VAL A 21 0.81 -4.09 1.19
C VAL A 21 2.27 -4.49 1.02
N SER A 22 2.89 -5.02 2.08
CA SER A 22 4.31 -5.42 2.03
C SER A 22 4.53 -6.68 2.84
N GLY A 23 5.30 -7.61 2.29
CA GLY A 23 5.69 -8.85 2.95
C GLY A 23 5.61 -10.05 2.03
N ASP A 24 5.88 -11.23 2.60
CA ASP A 24 6.02 -12.47 1.84
C ASP A 24 4.71 -12.95 1.19
N LYS A 25 3.57 -12.53 1.72
CA LYS A 25 2.26 -12.94 1.20
C LYS A 25 1.63 -11.93 0.24
N THR A 26 2.38 -10.93 -0.20
CA THR A 26 1.84 -9.86 -1.05
C THR A 26 1.24 -10.38 -2.35
N LEU A 27 1.91 -11.34 -3.04
CA LEU A 27 1.34 -11.94 -4.26
C LEU A 27 0.04 -12.70 -3.97
N ASN A 28 -0.03 -13.40 -2.85
CA ASN A 28 -1.25 -14.08 -2.44
C ASN A 28 -2.39 -13.09 -2.18
N VAL A 29 -2.07 -11.97 -1.55
CA VAL A 29 -3.05 -10.90 -1.32
C VAL A 29 -3.56 -10.34 -2.65
N ILE A 30 -2.65 -10.06 -3.59
CA ILE A 30 -3.05 -9.61 -4.93
C ILE A 30 -4.01 -10.61 -5.57
N ASP A 31 -3.67 -11.89 -5.51
CA ASP A 31 -4.48 -12.93 -6.14
C ASP A 31 -5.89 -13.00 -5.55
N GLU A 32 -6.00 -12.95 -4.24
CA GLU A 32 -7.29 -12.99 -3.56
C GLU A 32 -8.14 -11.75 -3.84
N ILE A 33 -7.54 -10.57 -3.81
CA ILE A 33 -8.27 -9.30 -4.01
C ILE A 33 -8.67 -9.07 -5.47
N THR A 34 -7.88 -9.59 -6.42
CA THR A 34 -8.14 -9.39 -7.86
C THR A 34 -8.83 -10.58 -8.52
N ASN A 35 -9.35 -11.49 -7.73
CA ASN A 35 -10.05 -12.70 -8.22
C ASN A 35 -9.18 -13.53 -9.17
N GLY A 36 -7.95 -13.80 -8.76
CA GLY A 36 -7.05 -14.71 -9.46
C GLY A 36 -6.20 -14.07 -10.56
N LYS A 37 -5.94 -12.77 -10.52
CA LYS A 37 -5.18 -12.07 -11.57
C LYS A 37 -3.71 -11.83 -11.24
N ALA A 38 -3.19 -12.41 -10.16
CA ALA A 38 -1.81 -12.16 -9.72
C ALA A 38 -0.77 -12.51 -10.78
N ASP A 39 -0.96 -13.59 -11.54
CA ASP A 39 0.04 -14.01 -12.53
C ASP A 39 0.27 -12.95 -13.60
N GLY A 40 -0.78 -12.36 -14.14
CA GLY A 40 -0.67 -11.29 -15.14
C GLY A 40 -0.05 -10.02 -14.57
N ILE A 41 -0.39 -9.67 -13.33
CA ILE A 41 0.16 -8.49 -12.63
C ILE A 41 1.65 -8.69 -12.35
N ARG A 42 2.03 -9.88 -11.91
CA ARG A 42 3.41 -10.26 -11.63
C ARG A 42 4.34 -10.10 -12.83
N GLU A 43 3.84 -10.33 -14.03
CA GLU A 43 4.61 -10.20 -15.27
C GLU A 43 4.85 -8.75 -15.68
N LYS A 44 4.18 -7.80 -15.05
CA LYS A 44 4.25 -6.38 -15.37
C LYS A 44 4.66 -5.56 -14.13
N PRO A 45 5.87 -5.80 -13.58
CA PRO A 45 6.29 -5.08 -12.38
C PRO A 45 6.32 -3.57 -12.61
N ARG A 46 5.88 -2.83 -11.61
CA ARG A 46 5.84 -1.36 -11.59
C ARG A 46 4.95 -0.72 -12.65
N GLN A 47 4.11 -1.53 -13.31
CA GLN A 47 3.12 -1.03 -14.27
C GLN A 47 1.74 -1.09 -13.64
N ALA A 48 0.93 -0.06 -13.90
CA ALA A 48 -0.44 -0.02 -13.42
C ALA A 48 -1.29 -1.03 -14.21
N CYS A 49 -1.92 -1.96 -13.49
CA CYS A 49 -2.82 -2.95 -14.05
C CYS A 49 -4.23 -2.66 -13.55
N LEU A 50 -5.17 -2.47 -14.47
CA LEU A 50 -6.57 -2.21 -14.13
C LEU A 50 -7.23 -3.51 -13.67
N ASN A 51 -7.86 -3.49 -12.50
CA ASN A 51 -8.45 -4.66 -11.88
C ASN A 51 -9.78 -4.35 -11.20
N ASP A 52 -10.64 -5.36 -11.14
CA ASP A 52 -11.77 -5.39 -10.22
C ASP A 52 -11.27 -5.94 -8.89
N TYR A 53 -11.53 -5.23 -7.81
CA TYR A 53 -11.22 -5.68 -6.45
C TYR A 53 -12.46 -6.29 -5.83
N VAL A 54 -12.30 -7.50 -5.30
CA VAL A 54 -13.41 -8.28 -4.75
C VAL A 54 -13.12 -8.73 -3.32
N ASP A 55 -14.17 -8.96 -2.56
CA ASP A 55 -14.09 -9.68 -1.29
C ASP A 55 -13.94 -11.17 -1.61
N PRO A 56 -12.82 -11.82 -1.25
CA PRO A 56 -12.62 -13.22 -1.62
C PRO A 56 -13.61 -14.19 -0.97
N LYS A 57 -14.25 -13.79 0.13
CA LYS A 57 -15.22 -14.63 0.83
C LYS A 57 -16.60 -14.62 0.16
N THR A 58 -17.00 -13.50 -0.38
CA THR A 58 -18.36 -13.30 -0.93
C THR A 58 -18.38 -13.07 -2.42
N ASN A 59 -17.22 -12.81 -3.01
CA ASN A 59 -17.05 -12.43 -4.40
C ASN A 59 -17.72 -11.09 -4.75
N GLU A 60 -18.09 -10.32 -3.74
CA GLU A 60 -18.67 -8.97 -3.91
C GLU A 60 -17.62 -8.01 -4.47
N LEU A 61 -18.00 -7.24 -5.47
CA LEU A 61 -17.14 -6.17 -5.99
C LEU A 61 -16.98 -5.06 -4.95
N ILE A 62 -15.73 -4.74 -4.61
CA ILE A 62 -15.42 -3.63 -3.70
C ILE A 62 -15.24 -2.35 -4.50
N ASP A 63 -14.41 -2.39 -5.53
CA ASP A 63 -14.07 -1.22 -6.34
C ASP A 63 -13.33 -1.68 -7.61
N LYS A 64 -13.12 -0.74 -8.51
CA LYS A 64 -12.26 -0.90 -9.68
C LYS A 64 -11.10 0.05 -9.54
N GLY A 65 -9.89 -0.44 -9.71
CA GLY A 65 -8.71 0.38 -9.51
C GLY A 65 -7.49 -0.17 -10.21
N MET A 66 -6.34 0.43 -9.90
CA MET A 66 -5.07 0.04 -10.47
C MET A 66 -4.19 -0.62 -9.43
N THR A 67 -3.61 -1.75 -9.80
CA THR A 67 -2.67 -2.50 -8.97
C THR A 67 -1.26 -2.31 -9.51
N LEU A 68 -0.32 -2.00 -8.62
CA LEU A 68 1.10 -1.95 -8.94
C LEU A 68 1.84 -2.97 -8.10
N TRP A 69 2.67 -3.77 -8.76
CA TRP A 69 3.48 -4.81 -8.15
C TRP A 69 4.95 -4.40 -8.14
N PHE A 70 5.58 -4.48 -6.97
CA PHE A 70 7.00 -4.17 -6.78
C PHE A 70 7.70 -5.38 -6.17
N PRO A 71 8.32 -6.24 -7.02
CA PRO A 71 9.02 -7.43 -6.51
C PRO A 71 10.28 -7.05 -5.72
N ARG A 72 10.52 -7.80 -4.66
CA ARG A 72 11.74 -7.67 -3.86
C ARG A 72 12.98 -7.86 -4.71
N PRO A 73 14.11 -7.18 -4.43
CA PRO A 73 14.28 -6.16 -3.40
C PRO A 73 13.97 -4.74 -3.88
N LYS A 74 13.49 -4.57 -5.11
CA LYS A 74 13.27 -3.26 -5.73
C LYS A 74 11.92 -2.66 -5.34
N SER A 75 11.78 -2.39 -4.05
CA SER A 75 10.60 -1.79 -3.45
C SER A 75 11.01 -0.87 -2.30
N TYR A 76 10.06 -0.06 -1.83
CA TYR A 76 10.30 0.85 -0.71
C TYR A 76 10.81 0.13 0.54
N THR A 77 10.21 -1.01 0.88
CA THR A 77 10.57 -1.78 2.07
C THR A 77 11.71 -2.78 1.83
N GLY A 78 12.07 -3.04 0.58
CA GLY A 78 12.97 -4.14 0.23
C GLY A 78 12.28 -5.50 0.19
N GLU A 79 11.00 -5.57 0.52
CA GLU A 79 10.16 -6.76 0.47
C GLU A 79 9.30 -6.76 -0.79
N ASP A 80 8.62 -7.87 -1.08
CA ASP A 80 7.52 -7.85 -2.03
C ASP A 80 6.49 -6.85 -1.56
N LEU A 81 6.06 -5.97 -2.46
CA LEU A 81 5.20 -4.86 -2.12
C LEU A 81 4.20 -4.61 -3.25
N CYS A 82 2.98 -4.25 -2.90
CA CYS A 82 2.03 -3.79 -3.90
C CYS A 82 1.28 -2.55 -3.41
N GLU A 83 0.67 -1.86 -4.37
CA GLU A 83 -0.23 -0.76 -4.12
C GLU A 83 -1.56 -1.04 -4.80
N PHE A 84 -2.64 -0.85 -4.06
CA PHE A 84 -4.00 -0.85 -4.60
C PHE A 84 -4.48 0.59 -4.64
N HIS A 85 -4.72 1.12 -5.83
CA HIS A 85 -5.24 2.46 -6.04
C HIS A 85 -6.74 2.36 -6.18
N ILE A 86 -7.46 2.89 -5.20
CA ILE A 86 -8.93 2.81 -5.11
C ILE A 86 -9.52 4.21 -5.08
N HIS A 87 -10.85 4.29 -5.22
CA HIS A 87 -11.54 5.56 -5.01
C HIS A 87 -11.44 5.96 -3.54
N GLY A 88 -11.25 7.26 -3.30
CA GLY A 88 -10.96 7.81 -1.97
C GLY A 88 -12.19 8.00 -1.08
N SER A 89 -13.26 7.23 -1.29
CA SER A 89 -14.43 7.27 -0.40
C SER A 89 -14.14 6.46 0.86
N MET A 90 -14.58 6.97 2.02
CA MET A 90 -14.37 6.25 3.28
C MET A 90 -15.03 4.88 3.29
N ALA A 91 -16.17 4.72 2.62
CA ALA A 91 -16.85 3.43 2.52
C ALA A 91 -15.98 2.40 1.79
N VAL A 92 -15.37 2.78 0.66
CA VAL A 92 -14.49 1.91 -0.11
C VAL A 92 -13.21 1.59 0.68
N ILE A 93 -12.60 2.61 1.26
CA ILE A 93 -11.37 2.44 2.06
C ILE A 93 -11.61 1.48 3.23
N ASN A 94 -12.67 1.69 3.99
CA ASN A 94 -12.98 0.86 5.15
C ASN A 94 -13.30 -0.58 4.74
N LYS A 95 -14.02 -0.78 3.65
CA LYS A 95 -14.30 -2.11 3.13
C LYS A 95 -13.03 -2.83 2.72
N MET A 96 -12.15 -2.15 1.99
CA MET A 96 -10.88 -2.71 1.54
C MET A 96 -9.98 -3.10 2.73
N LEU A 97 -9.85 -2.23 3.72
CA LEU A 97 -9.05 -2.52 4.92
C LEU A 97 -9.62 -3.70 5.71
N SER A 98 -10.95 -3.77 5.84
CA SER A 98 -11.62 -4.88 6.51
C SER A 98 -11.37 -6.21 5.82
N VAL A 99 -11.49 -6.23 4.49
CA VAL A 99 -11.25 -7.45 3.69
C VAL A 99 -9.81 -7.89 3.81
N LEU A 100 -8.85 -6.96 3.71
CA LEU A 100 -7.42 -7.27 3.87
C LEU A 100 -7.11 -7.86 5.25
N GLY A 101 -7.73 -7.32 6.29
CA GLY A 101 -7.55 -7.80 7.66
C GLY A 101 -8.07 -9.23 7.90
N ASN A 102 -8.93 -9.74 7.01
CA ASN A 102 -9.45 -11.10 7.07
C ASN A 102 -8.62 -12.12 6.27
N ILE A 103 -7.61 -11.66 5.55
CA ILE A 103 -6.72 -12.55 4.80
C ILE A 103 -5.67 -13.11 5.77
N ASN A 104 -5.41 -14.43 5.67
CA ASN A 104 -4.46 -15.11 6.53
C ASN A 104 -3.05 -14.49 6.40
N ASP A 105 -2.37 -14.36 7.54
CA ASP A 105 -1.01 -13.81 7.63
C ASP A 105 -0.90 -12.36 7.16
N CYS A 106 -2.00 -11.63 7.19
CA CYS A 106 -2.09 -10.25 6.78
C CYS A 106 -2.66 -9.42 7.92
N ARG A 107 -1.99 -8.36 8.32
CA ARG A 107 -2.43 -7.50 9.42
C ARG A 107 -2.20 -6.03 9.13
N LEU A 108 -2.93 -5.18 9.82
CA LEU A 108 -2.73 -3.74 9.74
C LEU A 108 -1.31 -3.40 10.22
N ALA A 109 -0.61 -2.55 9.46
CA ALA A 109 0.71 -2.07 9.84
C ALA A 109 0.64 -1.20 11.09
N ARG A 110 1.71 -1.24 11.88
CA ARG A 110 1.91 -0.30 12.97
C ARG A 110 2.44 1.01 12.40
N GLU A 111 2.28 2.09 13.14
CA GLU A 111 2.81 3.40 12.74
C GLU A 111 4.30 3.29 12.44
N GLY A 112 4.73 3.77 11.26
CA GLY A 112 6.13 3.76 10.83
C GLY A 112 6.68 2.39 10.44
N GLU A 113 5.87 1.36 10.37
CA GLU A 113 6.36 0.00 10.14
C GLU A 113 6.94 -0.19 8.74
N PHE A 114 6.37 0.42 7.71
CA PHE A 114 6.95 0.34 6.36
C PHE A 114 8.37 0.95 6.32
N THR A 115 8.53 2.11 6.93
CA THR A 115 9.83 2.78 7.03
C THR A 115 10.82 1.96 7.85
N ARG A 116 10.37 1.37 8.95
CA ARG A 116 11.20 0.49 9.77
C ARG A 116 11.71 -0.70 8.97
N ARG A 117 10.85 -1.34 8.17
CA ARG A 117 11.26 -2.45 7.32
C ARG A 117 12.25 -2.02 6.25
N ALA A 118 12.06 -0.83 5.68
CA ALA A 118 13.01 -0.26 4.73
C ALA A 118 14.39 -0.08 5.37
N LEU A 119 14.45 0.43 6.60
CA LEU A 119 15.70 0.53 7.36
C LEU A 119 16.34 -0.83 7.59
N MET A 120 15.56 -1.81 8.06
CA MET A 120 16.06 -3.16 8.36
C MET A 120 16.59 -3.87 7.11
N ASN A 121 16.04 -3.58 5.94
CA ASN A 121 16.45 -4.17 4.67
C ASN A 121 17.49 -3.33 3.93
N GLY A 122 18.08 -2.34 4.59
CA GLY A 122 19.16 -1.52 4.02
C GLY A 122 18.72 -0.56 2.93
N LYS A 123 17.43 -0.26 2.83
CA LYS A 123 16.91 0.65 1.82
C LYS A 123 17.04 2.11 2.22
N LEU A 124 17.06 2.39 3.52
CA LEU A 124 17.17 3.73 4.09
C LEU A 124 18.17 3.72 5.24
N HIS A 125 18.82 4.85 5.47
CA HIS A 125 19.53 5.12 6.72
C HIS A 125 18.62 5.87 7.69
N LEU A 126 18.91 5.82 8.99
CA LEU A 126 18.07 6.45 10.01
C LEU A 126 17.81 7.94 9.73
N ILE A 127 18.86 8.69 9.34
CA ILE A 127 18.72 10.11 9.02
C ILE A 127 17.75 10.33 7.85
N GLN A 128 17.81 9.48 6.83
CA GLN A 128 16.89 9.55 5.69
C GLN A 128 15.44 9.27 6.12
N ALA A 129 15.23 8.31 7.00
CA ALA A 129 13.91 7.97 7.52
C ALA A 129 13.32 9.13 8.34
N GLU A 130 14.14 9.76 9.17
CA GLU A 130 13.73 10.95 9.94
C GLU A 130 13.39 12.11 9.01
N GLY A 131 14.20 12.33 7.97
CA GLY A 131 13.93 13.37 6.97
C GLY A 131 12.63 13.14 6.22
N ILE A 132 12.34 11.90 5.85
CA ILE A 132 11.08 11.54 5.19
C ILE A 132 9.89 11.84 6.11
N ARG A 133 9.99 11.48 7.39
CA ARG A 133 8.94 11.78 8.37
C ARG A 133 8.72 13.27 8.52
N ASP A 134 9.79 14.04 8.62
CA ASP A 134 9.72 15.49 8.74
C ASP A 134 9.09 16.11 7.49
N LEU A 135 9.44 15.62 6.31
CA LEU A 135 8.87 16.08 5.05
C LEU A 135 7.36 15.79 4.97
N ILE A 136 6.93 14.60 5.37
CA ILE A 136 5.52 14.20 5.37
C ILE A 136 4.72 15.10 6.33
N ASN A 137 5.31 15.46 7.46
CA ASN A 137 4.67 16.28 8.49
C ASN A 137 4.84 17.79 8.25
N ALA A 138 5.59 18.19 7.23
CA ALA A 138 5.81 19.61 6.93
C ALA A 138 4.50 20.30 6.53
N ARG A 139 4.21 21.42 7.18
CA ARG A 139 2.99 22.21 6.94
C ARG A 139 3.27 23.53 6.23
N THR A 140 4.54 23.91 6.12
CA THR A 140 4.97 25.15 5.47
C THR A 140 6.11 24.85 4.51
N GLU A 141 6.33 25.78 3.58
CA GLU A 141 7.46 25.70 2.65
C GLU A 141 8.81 25.69 3.38
N ASN A 142 8.93 26.45 4.45
CA ASN A 142 10.16 26.47 5.24
C ASN A 142 10.41 25.13 5.93
N GLN A 143 9.37 24.50 6.43
CA GLN A 143 9.46 23.16 7.02
C GLN A 143 9.87 22.14 5.97
N ARG A 144 9.29 22.20 4.76
CA ARG A 144 9.64 21.33 3.65
C ARG A 144 11.12 21.46 3.28
N ARG A 145 11.62 22.67 3.15
CA ARG A 145 13.03 22.95 2.81
C ARG A 145 13.98 22.40 3.86
N ARG A 146 13.64 22.52 5.14
CA ARG A 146 14.47 22.00 6.23
C ARG A 146 14.50 20.48 6.28
N ALA A 147 13.44 19.82 5.85
CA ALA A 147 13.33 18.36 5.82
C ALA A 147 14.12 17.72 4.67
N LEU A 148 14.33 18.47 3.58
CA LEU A 148 15.10 17.98 2.44
C LEU A 148 16.60 18.09 2.71
#